data_7899d2db74cbcd45df29c92e7460ffd5
#
_entry.id   7899d2db74cbcd45df29c92e7460ffd5
#
_cell.length_a   1.000
_cell.length_b   1.000
_cell.length_c   1.000
_cell.angle_alpha   90.00
_cell.angle_beta   90.00
_cell.angle_gamma   90.00
#
_symmetry.space_group_name_H-M   'P 1'
#
loop_
_entity.id
_entity.type
_entity.pdbx_description
1 polymer ?
#
loop_
_entity_poly.entity_id
_entity_poly.type
_entity_poly.pdbx_seq_one_letter_code
_entity_poly.pdbx_strand_id
1 'polypeptide(L)'
;MALPEYHVQRARFMAAAQSKGAETTSYPHPLPGPLGEALYTDVARIGPASASRLMLVVSGTHGVEGYYGSDCQIAWLETLDEKALPADTALLLIHLLNPWGAAHLRRVNEDNIDLNRNFIDFSQPPPANPDYAQWHGIYHGDRASADRQLADALQGAGWQAVKRVTEAGQYSFADGFFFGGEKPCWSHLTMAAIVDQHLSVAKTIISFDLHTGAGAWGHPMLLSIAEQRYPAHDWGKVIYGEWLTLLFTGAGRDSVTGVTATATGYLSHYLLTSLADTRILPLVVECGTYEGQDMHQRVREDHWLHLYGDPASAGGQVIKQQLVEGFWPEDADWRELVAFRTQQIFLRGWRALADTP
;
A
#
# COMPACT_ATOMS: atom_id res chain seq x y z
N MET A 1 -10.27 21.47 3.86
CA MET A 1 -9.30 20.92 2.89
C MET A 1 -9.97 20.70 1.54
N ALA A 2 -9.36 21.11 0.42
CA ALA A 2 -9.76 20.66 -0.90
C ALA A 2 -9.35 19.19 -1.05
N LEU A 3 -10.20 18.36 -1.66
CA LEU A 3 -9.84 16.97 -1.94
C LEU A 3 -8.72 16.93 -2.98
N PRO A 4 -7.73 16.02 -2.84
CA PRO A 4 -6.69 15.86 -3.83
C PRO A 4 -7.27 15.28 -5.13
N GLU A 5 -6.68 15.66 -6.26
CA GLU A 5 -7.11 15.23 -7.58
C GLU A 5 -6.06 14.29 -8.19
N TYR A 6 -6.48 13.11 -8.59
CA TYR A 6 -5.62 12.09 -9.18
C TYR A 6 -4.81 12.62 -10.37
N HIS A 7 -5.46 13.32 -11.32
CA HIS A 7 -4.79 13.80 -12.53
C HIS A 7 -3.73 14.86 -12.24
N VAL A 8 -3.91 15.69 -11.20
CA VAL A 8 -2.91 16.66 -10.75
C VAL A 8 -1.69 15.95 -10.17
N GLN A 9 -1.92 14.96 -9.30
CA GLN A 9 -0.84 14.19 -8.68
C GLN A 9 -0.05 13.38 -9.71
N ARG A 10 -0.74 12.73 -10.66
CA ARG A 10 -0.12 12.02 -11.77
C ARG A 10 0.73 12.97 -12.64
N ALA A 11 0.21 14.15 -12.98
CA ALA A 11 0.96 15.12 -13.78
C ALA A 11 2.25 15.59 -13.09
N ARG A 12 2.23 15.82 -11.77
CA ARG A 12 3.41 16.15 -10.96
C ARG A 12 4.46 15.03 -11.01
N PHE A 13 4.03 13.77 -10.79
CA PHE A 13 4.93 12.61 -10.87
C PHE A 13 5.56 12.48 -12.26
N MET A 14 4.76 12.53 -13.32
CA MET A 14 5.27 12.42 -14.70
C MET A 14 6.25 13.54 -15.06
N ALA A 15 5.97 14.77 -14.62
CA ALA A 15 6.90 15.89 -14.82
C ALA A 15 8.22 15.68 -14.07
N ALA A 16 8.17 15.21 -12.83
CA ALA A 16 9.37 14.90 -12.05
C ALA A 16 10.19 13.77 -12.71
N ALA A 17 9.54 12.69 -13.15
CA ALA A 17 10.19 11.58 -13.85
C ALA A 17 10.85 12.03 -15.16
N GLN A 18 10.15 12.81 -15.98
CA GLN A 18 10.67 13.35 -17.23
C GLN A 18 11.88 14.28 -17.01
N SER A 19 11.86 15.10 -15.96
CA SER A 19 12.96 16.00 -15.63
C SER A 19 14.28 15.28 -15.34
N LYS A 20 14.19 13.99 -14.94
CA LYS A 20 15.31 13.09 -14.67
C LYS A 20 15.63 12.13 -15.82
N GLY A 21 15.00 12.31 -16.98
CA GLY A 21 15.21 11.46 -18.14
C GLY A 21 14.71 10.01 -17.93
N ALA A 22 13.73 9.81 -17.07
CA ALA A 22 13.18 8.48 -16.83
C ALA A 22 12.49 7.93 -18.10
N GLU A 23 12.72 6.65 -18.38
CA GLU A 23 11.89 5.88 -19.29
C GLU A 23 10.56 5.58 -18.58
N THR A 24 9.44 5.89 -19.24
CA THR A 24 8.11 5.73 -18.63
C THR A 24 7.23 4.78 -19.42
N THR A 25 6.48 3.93 -18.70
CA THR A 25 5.45 3.03 -19.24
C THR A 25 4.16 3.27 -18.46
N SER A 26 3.04 3.43 -19.16
CA SER A 26 1.73 3.64 -18.55
C SER A 26 0.82 2.44 -18.80
N TYR A 27 0.24 1.88 -17.76
CA TYR A 27 -0.73 0.77 -17.81
C TYR A 27 -2.13 1.37 -17.64
N PRO A 28 -2.97 1.38 -18.70
CA PRO A 28 -4.29 1.99 -18.66
C PRO A 28 -5.27 1.13 -17.85
N HIS A 29 -5.94 1.74 -16.88
CA HIS A 29 -7.04 1.10 -16.16
C HIS A 29 -8.32 1.10 -17.02
N PRO A 30 -9.13 0.02 -17.02
CA PRO A 30 -10.30 -0.08 -17.89
C PRO A 30 -11.45 0.87 -17.52
N LEU A 31 -11.51 1.32 -16.26
CA LEU A 31 -12.54 2.23 -15.78
C LEU A 31 -11.99 3.65 -15.64
N PRO A 32 -12.82 4.68 -15.88
CA PRO A 32 -12.45 6.08 -15.66
C PRO A 32 -12.45 6.45 -14.17
N GLY A 33 -11.86 7.59 -13.87
CA GLY A 33 -11.99 8.26 -12.59
C GLY A 33 -13.34 8.98 -12.42
N PRO A 34 -13.58 9.60 -11.25
CA PRO A 34 -14.85 10.24 -10.93
C PRO A 34 -15.18 11.47 -11.79
N LEU A 35 -14.18 12.09 -12.42
CA LEU A 35 -14.35 13.20 -13.36
C LEU A 35 -14.40 12.75 -14.83
N GLY A 36 -14.41 11.43 -15.09
CA GLY A 36 -14.35 10.85 -16.44
C GLY A 36 -12.94 10.78 -17.02
N GLU A 37 -11.92 11.10 -16.23
CA GLU A 37 -10.51 11.04 -16.62
C GLU A 37 -10.01 9.60 -16.76
N ALA A 38 -9.08 9.39 -17.69
CA ALA A 38 -8.42 8.11 -17.86
C ALA A 38 -7.42 7.86 -16.70
N LEU A 39 -7.44 6.64 -16.17
CA LEU A 39 -6.60 6.24 -15.05
C LEU A 39 -5.46 5.33 -15.52
N TYR A 40 -4.32 5.42 -14.86
CA TYR A 40 -3.12 4.66 -15.19
C TYR A 40 -2.34 4.30 -13.93
N THR A 41 -1.70 3.14 -13.95
CA THR A 41 -0.50 2.90 -13.16
C THR A 41 0.70 3.26 -14.02
N ASP A 42 1.53 4.19 -13.56
CA ASP A 42 2.72 4.62 -14.32
C ASP A 42 3.98 4.01 -13.71
N VAL A 43 4.85 3.52 -14.57
CA VAL A 43 6.19 3.03 -14.20
C VAL A 43 7.22 4.00 -14.76
N ALA A 44 8.13 4.46 -13.89
CA ALA A 44 9.25 5.29 -14.29
C ALA A 44 10.57 4.58 -13.94
N ARG A 45 11.45 4.41 -14.93
CA ARG A 45 12.75 3.78 -14.78
C ARG A 45 13.86 4.78 -15.03
N ILE A 46 14.84 4.82 -14.13
CA ILE A 46 16.09 5.57 -14.29
C ILE A 46 17.25 4.58 -14.12
N GLY A 47 18.16 4.56 -15.09
CA GLY A 47 19.28 3.61 -15.16
C GLY A 47 19.08 2.52 -16.21
N PRO A 48 20.08 1.65 -16.41
CA PRO A 48 20.08 0.66 -17.49
C PRO A 48 18.94 -0.35 -17.38
N ALA A 49 18.30 -0.71 -18.50
CA ALA A 49 17.30 -1.78 -18.53
C ALA A 49 17.88 -3.15 -18.11
N SER A 50 19.19 -3.35 -18.34
CA SER A 50 19.94 -4.55 -17.99
C SER A 50 20.51 -4.53 -16.57
N ALA A 51 20.21 -3.52 -15.75
CA ALA A 51 20.77 -3.41 -14.40
C ALA A 51 20.44 -4.64 -13.56
N SER A 52 21.48 -5.23 -12.95
CA SER A 52 21.30 -6.39 -12.06
C SER A 52 20.88 -6.01 -10.65
N ARG A 53 21.03 -4.73 -10.27
CA ARG A 53 20.64 -4.17 -8.97
C ARG A 53 19.53 -3.14 -9.15
N LEU A 54 18.47 -3.26 -8.37
CA LEU A 54 17.29 -2.44 -8.56
C LEU A 54 16.69 -1.99 -7.23
N MET A 55 16.42 -0.69 -7.10
CA MET A 55 15.56 -0.14 -6.09
C MET A 55 14.15 0.03 -6.67
N LEU A 56 13.18 -0.65 -6.07
CA LEU A 56 11.76 -0.56 -6.42
C LEU A 56 11.02 0.26 -5.38
N VAL A 57 10.23 1.24 -5.79
CA VAL A 57 9.34 1.99 -4.90
C VAL A 57 7.93 1.95 -5.44
N VAL A 58 6.99 1.44 -4.66
CA VAL A 58 5.58 1.32 -5.01
C VAL A 58 4.77 2.30 -4.18
N SER A 59 3.89 3.05 -4.82
CA SER A 59 2.89 3.89 -4.17
C SER A 59 1.48 3.46 -4.55
N GLY A 60 0.53 3.71 -3.66
CA GLY A 60 -0.89 3.52 -3.93
C GLY A 60 -1.32 2.07 -4.07
N THR A 61 -0.69 1.14 -3.36
CA THR A 61 -1.23 -0.21 -3.14
C THR A 61 -2.61 -0.09 -2.49
N HIS A 62 -2.77 0.82 -1.52
CA HIS A 62 -4.07 1.35 -1.14
C HIS A 62 -4.25 2.73 -1.75
N GLY A 63 -5.37 2.95 -2.44
CA GLY A 63 -5.52 4.12 -3.29
C GLY A 63 -5.33 5.46 -2.59
N VAL A 64 -6.06 5.72 -1.49
CA VAL A 64 -6.01 7.00 -0.77
C VAL A 64 -4.65 7.27 -0.12
N GLU A 65 -3.89 6.24 0.26
CA GLU A 65 -2.53 6.35 0.80
C GLU A 65 -1.52 6.74 -0.29
N GLY A 66 -1.91 6.56 -1.56
CA GLY A 66 -1.08 6.83 -2.72
C GLY A 66 -0.60 8.27 -2.84
N TYR A 67 -1.30 9.24 -2.26
CA TYR A 67 -0.89 10.66 -2.27
C TYR A 67 0.40 10.88 -1.46
N TYR A 68 0.50 10.29 -0.27
CA TYR A 68 1.74 10.26 0.50
C TYR A 68 2.86 9.58 -0.29
N GLY A 69 2.60 8.38 -0.81
CA GLY A 69 3.60 7.63 -1.57
C GLY A 69 4.09 8.36 -2.81
N SER A 70 3.18 9.01 -3.53
CA SER A 70 3.50 9.84 -4.69
C SER A 70 4.38 11.05 -4.31
N ASP A 71 4.06 11.76 -3.24
CA ASP A 71 4.89 12.89 -2.76
C ASP A 71 6.30 12.41 -2.39
N CYS A 72 6.45 11.22 -1.77
CA CYS A 72 7.75 10.63 -1.47
C CYS A 72 8.55 10.26 -2.73
N GLN A 73 7.88 9.71 -3.76
CA GLN A 73 8.50 9.40 -5.05
C GLN A 73 8.95 10.67 -5.78
N ILE A 74 8.12 11.71 -5.81
CA ILE A 74 8.44 13.01 -6.41
C ILE A 74 9.63 13.63 -5.70
N ALA A 75 9.61 13.71 -4.37
CA ALA A 75 10.71 14.27 -3.59
C ALA A 75 12.03 13.50 -3.78
N TRP A 76 11.97 12.17 -3.92
CA TRP A 76 13.15 11.37 -4.25
C TRP A 76 13.70 11.71 -5.64
N LEU A 77 12.84 11.80 -6.64
CA LEU A 77 13.23 12.21 -7.99
C LEU A 77 13.89 13.60 -8.00
N GLU A 78 13.31 14.57 -7.31
CA GLU A 78 13.83 15.94 -7.25
C GLU A 78 15.25 16.01 -6.68
N THR A 79 15.58 15.15 -5.71
CA THR A 79 16.90 15.10 -5.04
C THR A 79 17.90 14.16 -5.72
N LEU A 80 17.43 13.27 -6.62
CA LEU A 80 18.28 12.29 -7.29
C LEU A 80 19.26 12.97 -8.24
N ASP A 81 20.55 12.63 -8.09
CA ASP A 81 21.57 12.92 -9.11
C ASP A 81 21.67 11.72 -10.06
N GLU A 82 20.99 11.82 -11.20
CA GLU A 82 20.95 10.76 -12.20
C GLU A 82 22.32 10.46 -12.85
N LYS A 83 23.28 11.40 -12.75
CA LYS A 83 24.65 11.24 -13.27
C LYS A 83 25.57 10.49 -12.29
N ALA A 84 25.16 10.43 -11.01
CA ALA A 84 25.88 9.73 -9.96
C ALA A 84 25.29 8.34 -9.66
N LEU A 85 24.47 7.79 -10.57
CA LEU A 85 23.94 6.44 -10.41
C LEU A 85 25.07 5.42 -10.37
N PRO A 86 25.09 4.50 -9.39
CA PRO A 86 26.07 3.42 -9.38
C PRO A 86 25.96 2.58 -10.65
N ALA A 87 27.08 2.14 -11.18
CA ALA A 87 27.10 1.24 -12.33
C ALA A 87 26.23 0.01 -12.07
N ASP A 88 25.50 -0.46 -13.07
CA ASP A 88 24.65 -1.63 -13.00
C ASP A 88 23.52 -1.52 -11.93
N THR A 89 23.06 -0.31 -11.67
CA THR A 89 21.98 -0.03 -10.73
C THR A 89 20.87 0.79 -11.40
N ALA A 90 19.62 0.43 -11.14
CA ALA A 90 18.47 1.19 -11.62
C ALA A 90 17.48 1.49 -10.49
N LEU A 91 16.75 2.59 -10.66
CA LEU A 91 15.56 2.95 -9.88
C LEU A 91 14.33 2.64 -10.71
N LEU A 92 13.35 1.97 -10.11
CA LEU A 92 12.04 1.75 -10.68
C LEU A 92 10.97 2.26 -9.73
N LEU A 93 10.14 3.18 -10.19
CA LEU A 93 9.02 3.73 -9.43
C LEU A 93 7.73 3.22 -10.05
N ILE A 94 6.85 2.60 -9.25
CA ILE A 94 5.48 2.27 -9.62
C ILE A 94 4.59 3.28 -8.94
N HIS A 95 3.99 4.15 -9.75
CA HIS A 95 3.14 5.23 -9.26
C HIS A 95 1.68 4.83 -9.33
N LEU A 96 1.02 4.83 -8.18
CA LEU A 96 -0.39 4.53 -7.96
C LEU A 96 -0.80 3.16 -8.52
N LEU A 97 -0.36 2.07 -7.86
CA LEU A 97 -0.70 0.69 -8.25
C LEU A 97 -2.21 0.43 -8.26
N ASN A 98 -2.98 1.12 -7.41
CA ASN A 98 -4.44 1.18 -7.43
C ASN A 98 -4.92 2.57 -7.88
N PRO A 99 -4.88 2.89 -9.18
CA PRO A 99 -5.21 4.21 -9.66
C PRO A 99 -6.71 4.54 -9.51
N TRP A 100 -7.58 3.52 -9.54
CA TRP A 100 -9.01 3.72 -9.30
C TRP A 100 -9.27 4.12 -7.84
N GLY A 101 -8.70 3.38 -6.89
CA GLY A 101 -8.81 3.72 -5.47
C GLY A 101 -8.24 5.11 -5.15
N ALA A 102 -7.11 5.50 -5.79
CA ALA A 102 -6.54 6.83 -5.63
C ALA A 102 -7.50 7.92 -6.15
N ALA A 103 -8.05 7.76 -7.37
CA ALA A 103 -8.96 8.73 -7.98
C ALA A 103 -10.28 8.85 -7.21
N HIS A 104 -10.82 7.73 -6.72
CA HIS A 104 -12.06 7.69 -5.95
C HIS A 104 -11.85 7.92 -4.44
N LEU A 105 -10.61 8.22 -4.01
CA LEU A 105 -10.24 8.44 -2.61
C LEU A 105 -10.72 7.29 -1.72
N ARG A 106 -10.35 6.06 -2.10
CA ARG A 106 -10.67 4.83 -1.37
C ARG A 106 -9.41 4.06 -1.02
N ARG A 107 -9.48 3.26 0.04
CA ARG A 107 -8.43 2.27 0.35
C ARG A 107 -8.40 1.16 -0.71
N VAL A 108 -9.56 0.61 -1.05
CA VAL A 108 -9.78 -0.54 -1.91
C VAL A 108 -9.91 -0.16 -3.39
N ASN A 109 -9.96 -1.15 -4.27
CA ASN A 109 -10.16 -0.95 -5.69
C ASN A 109 -11.65 -0.87 -6.11
N GLU A 110 -11.93 -0.88 -7.42
CA GLU A 110 -13.27 -0.84 -8.04
C GLU A 110 -14.20 -1.98 -7.61
N ASP A 111 -13.64 -3.14 -7.31
CA ASP A 111 -14.36 -4.35 -6.89
C ASP A 111 -14.40 -4.52 -5.35
N ASN A 112 -14.16 -3.44 -4.61
CA ASN A 112 -14.05 -3.47 -3.14
C ASN A 112 -12.91 -4.37 -2.61
N ILE A 113 -11.91 -4.66 -3.43
CA ILE A 113 -10.79 -5.54 -3.07
C ILE A 113 -9.69 -4.72 -2.37
N ASP A 114 -9.26 -5.19 -1.19
CA ASP A 114 -8.00 -4.76 -0.58
C ASP A 114 -6.83 -5.46 -1.28
N LEU A 115 -5.96 -4.67 -1.94
CA LEU A 115 -4.88 -5.23 -2.73
C LEU A 115 -3.91 -6.07 -1.89
N ASN A 116 -3.65 -5.67 -0.64
CA ASN A 116 -2.81 -6.43 0.28
C ASN A 116 -3.53 -7.65 0.91
N ARG A 117 -4.65 -8.07 0.31
CA ARG A 117 -5.34 -9.35 0.52
C ARG A 117 -5.48 -10.13 -0.80
N ASN A 118 -5.21 -9.49 -1.95
CA ASN A 118 -5.40 -10.09 -3.28
C ASN A 118 -4.15 -10.77 -3.84
N PHE A 119 -2.96 -10.51 -3.31
CA PHE A 119 -1.72 -11.14 -3.77
C PHE A 119 -1.54 -12.56 -3.19
N ILE A 120 -2.53 -13.42 -3.47
CA ILE A 120 -2.53 -14.85 -3.12
C ILE A 120 -2.52 -15.72 -4.39
N ASP A 121 -2.23 -17.00 -4.22
CA ASP A 121 -2.41 -18.01 -5.27
C ASP A 121 -3.87 -18.46 -5.35
N PHE A 122 -4.63 -17.91 -6.28
CA PHE A 122 -6.04 -18.26 -6.51
C PHE A 122 -6.26 -19.66 -7.09
N SER A 123 -5.21 -20.43 -7.40
CA SER A 123 -5.35 -21.85 -7.71
C SER A 123 -5.54 -22.71 -6.47
N GLN A 124 -5.26 -22.15 -5.29
CA GLN A 124 -5.47 -22.76 -3.99
C GLN A 124 -6.73 -22.22 -3.32
N PRO A 125 -7.32 -22.95 -2.37
CA PRO A 125 -8.40 -22.39 -1.54
C PRO A 125 -7.93 -21.10 -0.85
N PRO A 126 -8.73 -20.02 -0.88
CA PRO A 126 -8.36 -18.78 -0.23
C PRO A 126 -8.24 -18.95 1.30
N PRO A 127 -7.45 -18.09 1.95
CA PRO A 127 -7.32 -18.10 3.41
C PRO A 127 -8.68 -18.00 4.11
N ALA A 128 -8.92 -18.88 5.07
CA ALA A 128 -10.18 -18.91 5.79
C ALA A 128 -10.22 -17.87 6.93
N ASN A 129 -11.34 -17.16 7.05
CA ASN A 129 -11.64 -16.29 8.18
C ASN A 129 -13.09 -16.54 8.64
N PRO A 130 -13.37 -17.69 9.30
CA PRO A 130 -14.73 -18.07 9.65
C PRO A 130 -15.37 -17.12 10.66
N ASP A 131 -14.57 -16.45 11.50
CA ASP A 131 -15.08 -15.53 12.52
C ASP A 131 -15.61 -14.22 11.92
N TYR A 132 -15.23 -13.87 10.68
CA TYR A 132 -15.70 -12.66 10.02
C TYR A 132 -17.21 -12.65 9.80
N ALA A 133 -17.81 -13.80 9.49
CA ALA A 133 -19.23 -13.91 9.18
C ALA A 133 -20.14 -13.38 10.30
N GLN A 134 -19.75 -13.57 11.57
CA GLN A 134 -20.53 -13.07 12.71
C GLN A 134 -20.46 -11.54 12.86
N TRP A 135 -19.43 -10.89 12.28
CA TRP A 135 -19.22 -9.45 12.38
C TRP A 135 -19.44 -8.71 11.06
N HIS A 136 -19.80 -9.42 9.99
CA HIS A 136 -20.11 -8.80 8.70
C HIS A 136 -21.18 -7.71 8.82
N GLY A 137 -22.19 -7.90 9.67
CA GLY A 137 -23.24 -6.92 9.95
C GLY A 137 -22.76 -5.58 10.53
N ILE A 138 -21.51 -5.49 11.03
CA ILE A 138 -20.89 -4.24 11.47
C ILE A 138 -20.63 -3.31 10.26
N TYR A 139 -20.49 -3.88 9.07
CA TYR A 139 -20.10 -3.19 7.84
C TYR A 139 -21.23 -3.16 6.79
N HIS A 140 -22.34 -3.80 7.06
CA HIS A 140 -23.40 -4.01 6.08
C HIS A 140 -24.80 -3.93 6.72
N GLY A 141 -25.81 -3.51 5.90
CA GLY A 141 -27.22 -3.52 6.30
C GLY A 141 -27.70 -2.21 6.92
N ASP A 142 -28.57 -2.28 7.94
CA ASP A 142 -29.10 -1.11 8.64
C ASP A 142 -28.03 -0.44 9.53
N ARG A 143 -27.78 0.85 9.30
CA ARG A 143 -26.73 1.59 9.98
C ARG A 143 -26.85 1.57 11.51
N ALA A 144 -28.06 1.81 12.04
CA ALA A 144 -28.24 1.85 13.48
C ALA A 144 -28.03 0.46 14.13
N SER A 145 -28.36 -0.60 13.40
CA SER A 145 -28.08 -1.99 13.84
C SER A 145 -26.58 -2.27 13.80
N ALA A 146 -25.90 -1.85 12.74
CA ALA A 146 -24.46 -2.03 12.58
C ALA A 146 -23.65 -1.27 13.66
N ASP A 147 -24.07 -0.05 14.01
CA ASP A 147 -23.43 0.75 15.07
C ASP A 147 -23.62 0.09 16.45
N ARG A 148 -24.79 -0.51 16.73
CA ARG A 148 -25.00 -1.29 17.96
C ARG A 148 -24.11 -2.54 17.99
N GLN A 149 -24.04 -3.29 16.88
CA GLN A 149 -23.19 -4.49 16.80
C GLN A 149 -21.70 -4.15 17.00
N LEU A 150 -21.23 -3.02 16.43
CA LEU A 150 -19.87 -2.55 16.67
C LEU A 150 -19.64 -2.20 18.15
N ALA A 151 -20.57 -1.47 18.77
CA ALA A 151 -20.48 -1.12 20.17
C ALA A 151 -20.45 -2.36 21.08
N ASP A 152 -21.31 -3.35 20.82
CA ASP A 152 -21.38 -4.63 21.55
C ASP A 152 -20.07 -5.42 21.36
N ALA A 153 -19.53 -5.48 20.14
CA ALA A 153 -18.27 -6.15 19.85
C ALA A 153 -17.08 -5.48 20.59
N LEU A 154 -17.03 -4.14 20.57
CA LEU A 154 -16.00 -3.38 21.30
C LEU A 154 -16.10 -3.55 22.80
N GLN A 155 -17.32 -3.56 23.36
CA GLN A 155 -17.54 -3.78 24.78
C GLN A 155 -17.23 -5.21 25.21
N GLY A 156 -17.61 -6.21 24.43
CA GLY A 156 -17.46 -7.63 24.77
C GLY A 156 -16.08 -8.21 24.47
N ALA A 157 -15.60 -8.03 23.25
CA ALA A 157 -14.33 -8.59 22.75
C ALA A 157 -13.15 -7.61 22.79
N GLY A 158 -13.43 -6.31 22.77
CA GLY A 158 -12.44 -5.26 22.73
C GLY A 158 -11.88 -4.98 21.33
N TRP A 159 -11.25 -3.81 21.19
CA TRP A 159 -10.74 -3.33 19.89
C TRP A 159 -9.78 -4.31 19.21
N GLN A 160 -8.83 -4.89 19.96
CA GLN A 160 -7.83 -5.78 19.36
C GLN A 160 -8.45 -7.05 18.75
N ALA A 161 -9.51 -7.57 19.34
CA ALA A 161 -10.22 -8.72 18.79
C ALA A 161 -11.02 -8.34 17.54
N VAL A 162 -11.72 -7.18 17.55
CA VAL A 162 -12.42 -6.64 16.38
C VAL A 162 -11.42 -6.47 15.23
N LYS A 163 -10.32 -5.76 15.47
CA LYS A 163 -9.27 -5.53 14.47
C LYS A 163 -8.73 -6.83 13.90
N ARG A 164 -8.33 -7.78 14.75
CA ARG A 164 -7.74 -9.04 14.32
C ARG A 164 -8.63 -9.81 13.35
N VAL A 165 -9.94 -9.85 13.59
CA VAL A 165 -10.88 -10.57 12.73
C VAL A 165 -11.21 -9.79 11.47
N THR A 166 -11.52 -8.51 11.60
CA THR A 166 -12.04 -7.70 10.48
C THR A 166 -10.95 -7.28 9.50
N GLU A 167 -9.73 -7.00 10.00
CA GLU A 167 -8.60 -6.59 9.17
C GLU A 167 -7.71 -7.76 8.71
N ALA A 168 -7.97 -9.00 9.15
CA ALA A 168 -7.24 -10.17 8.65
C ALA A 168 -7.46 -10.42 7.15
N GLY A 169 -8.55 -9.90 6.61
CA GLY A 169 -9.02 -10.20 5.26
C GLY A 169 -10.04 -11.34 5.26
N GLN A 170 -10.86 -11.36 4.22
CA GLN A 170 -11.89 -12.38 4.01
C GLN A 170 -12.19 -12.51 2.51
N TYR A 171 -12.75 -13.66 2.11
CA TYR A 171 -12.98 -13.99 0.70
C TYR A 171 -14.41 -14.49 0.45
N SER A 172 -15.32 -14.30 1.42
CA SER A 172 -16.68 -14.81 1.37
C SER A 172 -17.74 -13.74 1.12
N PHE A 173 -17.44 -12.48 1.39
CA PHE A 173 -18.37 -11.36 1.29
C PHE A 173 -17.76 -10.26 0.41
N ALA A 174 -18.17 -10.21 -0.85
CA ALA A 174 -17.65 -9.22 -1.82
C ALA A 174 -17.99 -7.77 -1.44
N ASP A 175 -19.10 -7.58 -0.73
CA ASP A 175 -19.53 -6.30 -0.15
C ASP A 175 -19.04 -6.09 1.29
N GLY A 176 -18.16 -6.95 1.77
CA GLY A 176 -17.61 -6.90 3.12
C GLY A 176 -16.31 -6.10 3.22
N PHE A 177 -15.88 -5.91 4.45
CA PHE A 177 -14.68 -5.16 4.81
C PHE A 177 -13.42 -6.01 4.58
N PHE A 178 -12.33 -5.41 4.07
CA PHE A 178 -11.08 -6.10 3.72
C PHE A 178 -11.27 -7.35 2.84
N PHE A 179 -12.11 -7.24 1.82
CA PHE A 179 -12.33 -8.33 0.87
C PHE A 179 -11.08 -8.58 0.03
N GLY A 180 -10.65 -9.83 -0.07
CA GLY A 180 -9.44 -10.23 -0.81
C GLY A 180 -9.69 -10.59 -2.28
N GLY A 181 -10.96 -10.62 -2.73
CA GLY A 181 -11.32 -10.97 -4.09
C GLY A 181 -11.54 -12.47 -4.31
N GLU A 182 -12.08 -12.82 -5.48
CA GLU A 182 -12.30 -14.19 -5.93
C GLU A 182 -11.29 -14.62 -7.01
N LYS A 183 -10.52 -13.65 -7.53
CA LYS A 183 -9.50 -13.81 -8.57
C LYS A 183 -8.50 -12.66 -8.51
N PRO A 184 -7.36 -12.76 -9.23
CA PRO A 184 -6.46 -11.62 -9.37
C PRO A 184 -7.20 -10.42 -9.97
N CYS A 185 -7.17 -9.28 -9.27
CA CYS A 185 -7.75 -8.03 -9.76
C CYS A 185 -6.84 -7.37 -10.82
N TRP A 186 -7.33 -6.28 -11.43
CA TRP A 186 -6.56 -5.56 -12.46
C TRP A 186 -5.18 -5.11 -11.95
N SER A 187 -5.08 -4.56 -10.75
CA SER A 187 -3.80 -4.13 -10.16
C SER A 187 -2.84 -5.28 -9.89
N HIS A 188 -3.35 -6.46 -9.48
CA HIS A 188 -2.53 -7.68 -9.34
C HIS A 188 -1.97 -8.12 -10.70
N LEU A 189 -2.82 -8.19 -11.73
CA LEU A 189 -2.38 -8.57 -13.09
C LEU A 189 -1.38 -7.54 -13.66
N THR A 190 -1.60 -6.25 -13.39
CA THR A 190 -0.67 -5.18 -13.78
C THR A 190 0.67 -5.33 -13.08
N MET A 191 0.67 -5.63 -11.76
CA MET A 191 1.90 -5.89 -11.03
C MET A 191 2.64 -7.11 -11.56
N ALA A 192 1.92 -8.18 -11.95
CA ALA A 192 2.51 -9.35 -12.59
C ALA A 192 3.20 -8.99 -13.92
N ALA A 193 2.56 -8.17 -14.75
CA ALA A 193 3.16 -7.68 -15.99
C ALA A 193 4.40 -6.81 -15.73
N ILE A 194 4.37 -5.96 -14.70
CA ILE A 194 5.52 -5.14 -14.29
C ILE A 194 6.68 -6.01 -13.82
N VAL A 195 6.41 -7.05 -13.02
CA VAL A 195 7.45 -8.01 -12.58
C VAL A 195 8.12 -8.66 -13.78
N ASP A 196 7.33 -9.16 -14.73
CA ASP A 196 7.85 -9.81 -15.94
C ASP A 196 8.68 -8.85 -16.81
N GLN A 197 8.16 -7.66 -17.07
CA GLN A 197 8.77 -6.70 -17.99
C GLN A 197 9.97 -5.95 -17.41
N HIS A 198 9.96 -5.65 -16.11
CA HIS A 198 10.92 -4.72 -15.52
C HIS A 198 11.82 -5.30 -14.42
N LEU A 199 11.43 -6.42 -13.79
CA LEU A 199 12.17 -6.97 -12.65
C LEU A 199 12.91 -8.28 -12.96
N SER A 200 12.54 -8.99 -14.02
CA SER A 200 13.04 -10.35 -14.36
C SER A 200 14.55 -10.45 -14.54
N VAL A 201 15.23 -9.37 -14.94
CA VAL A 201 16.70 -9.34 -15.16
C VAL A 201 17.47 -9.03 -13.87
N ALA A 202 16.83 -8.47 -12.87
CA ALA A 202 17.49 -8.07 -11.63
C ALA A 202 17.90 -9.27 -10.78
N LYS A 203 19.09 -9.21 -10.18
CA LYS A 203 19.62 -10.22 -9.25
C LYS A 203 19.50 -9.80 -7.80
N THR A 204 19.49 -8.49 -7.55
CA THR A 204 19.33 -7.93 -6.21
C THR A 204 18.31 -6.79 -6.27
N ILE A 205 17.27 -6.87 -5.43
CA ILE A 205 16.21 -5.86 -5.34
C ILE A 205 16.03 -5.45 -3.88
N ILE A 206 15.93 -4.15 -3.63
CA ILE A 206 15.31 -3.62 -2.42
C ILE A 206 14.01 -2.96 -2.85
N SER A 207 12.88 -3.40 -2.30
CA SER A 207 11.58 -2.79 -2.62
C SER A 207 10.96 -2.12 -1.41
N PHE A 208 10.27 -1.00 -1.65
CA PHE A 208 9.52 -0.24 -0.67
C PHE A 208 8.07 -0.11 -1.14
N ASP A 209 7.13 -0.61 -0.36
CA ASP A 209 5.69 -0.38 -0.52
C ASP A 209 5.26 0.68 0.49
N LEU A 210 4.75 1.81 0.00
CA LEU A 210 4.52 3.02 0.79
C LEU A 210 3.09 3.08 1.30
N HIS A 211 2.94 3.10 2.63
CA HIS A 211 1.68 3.08 3.35
C HIS A 211 1.61 4.13 4.46
N THR A 212 0.37 4.44 4.86
CA THR A 212 0.07 5.28 6.02
C THR A 212 -1.13 4.73 6.78
N GLY A 213 -1.31 5.15 8.03
CA GLY A 213 -2.50 4.85 8.81
C GLY A 213 -2.23 4.05 10.09
N ALA A 214 -1.04 3.47 10.25
CA ALA A 214 -0.71 2.71 11.44
C ALA A 214 0.62 3.18 12.07
N GLY A 215 0.68 3.20 13.38
CA GLY A 215 1.86 3.59 14.14
C GLY A 215 1.75 4.96 14.80
N ALA A 216 2.85 5.43 15.38
CA ALA A 216 2.91 6.74 16.00
C ALA A 216 2.90 7.87 14.97
N TRP A 217 2.24 8.96 15.27
CA TRP A 217 2.12 10.15 14.42
C TRP A 217 3.46 10.59 13.81
N GLY A 218 3.50 10.69 12.48
CA GLY A 218 4.68 11.14 11.75
C GLY A 218 5.89 10.19 11.80
N HIS A 219 5.74 8.99 12.39
CA HIS A 219 6.84 8.03 12.50
C HIS A 219 6.68 6.90 11.47
N PRO A 220 7.59 6.77 10.49
CA PRO A 220 7.58 5.64 9.58
C PRO A 220 8.13 4.39 10.27
N MET A 221 7.29 3.39 10.44
CA MET A 221 7.71 2.03 10.75
C MET A 221 8.29 1.40 9.48
N LEU A 222 9.41 0.73 9.60
CA LEU A 222 9.99 -0.06 8.52
C LEU A 222 9.76 -1.54 8.80
N LEU A 223 8.90 -2.16 8.01
CA LEU A 223 8.44 -3.52 8.24
C LEU A 223 8.93 -4.45 7.13
N SER A 224 9.39 -5.63 7.52
CA SER A 224 9.55 -6.77 6.62
C SER A 224 8.41 -7.73 6.91
N ILE A 225 7.40 -7.76 6.03
CA ILE A 225 6.22 -8.61 6.19
C ILE A 225 6.38 -9.83 5.30
N ALA A 226 6.43 -11.02 5.91
CA ALA A 226 6.59 -12.28 5.21
C ALA A 226 5.89 -13.42 5.96
N GLU A 227 5.52 -14.50 5.25
CA GLU A 227 4.94 -15.68 5.88
C GLU A 227 5.99 -16.52 6.59
N GLN A 228 7.24 -16.45 6.11
CA GLN A 228 8.38 -17.16 6.69
C GLN A 228 9.67 -16.36 6.51
N ARG A 229 10.73 -16.77 7.22
CA ARG A 229 12.05 -16.18 7.05
C ARG A 229 12.56 -16.41 5.63
N TYR A 230 13.17 -15.39 5.03
CA TYR A 230 13.72 -15.41 3.67
C TYR A 230 15.20 -14.97 3.65
N PRO A 231 15.98 -15.32 2.61
CA PRO A 231 17.45 -15.14 2.62
C PRO A 231 17.95 -13.71 2.83
N ALA A 232 17.24 -12.70 2.29
CA ALA A 232 17.68 -11.30 2.40
C ALA A 232 17.32 -10.63 3.74
N HIS A 233 16.61 -11.31 4.64
CA HIS A 233 16.20 -10.74 5.93
C HIS A 233 17.40 -10.24 6.77
N ASP A 234 18.47 -11.05 6.87
CA ASP A 234 19.64 -10.66 7.67
C ASP A 234 20.38 -9.47 7.04
N TRP A 235 20.38 -9.37 5.72
CA TRP A 235 20.87 -8.19 5.02
C TRP A 235 20.06 -6.93 5.35
N GLY A 236 18.73 -7.05 5.43
CA GLY A 236 17.86 -5.96 5.91
C GLY A 236 18.24 -5.47 7.30
N LYS A 237 18.55 -6.38 8.23
CA LYS A 237 19.04 -6.02 9.58
C LYS A 237 20.40 -5.33 9.55
N VAL A 238 21.30 -5.70 8.65
CA VAL A 238 22.58 -5.00 8.47
C VAL A 238 22.36 -3.56 7.99
N ILE A 239 21.42 -3.33 7.07
CA ILE A 239 21.15 -1.99 6.51
C ILE A 239 20.45 -1.08 7.51
N TYR A 240 19.42 -1.58 8.20
CA TYR A 240 18.48 -0.76 8.97
C TYR A 240 18.58 -0.94 10.48
N GLY A 241 19.27 -1.97 10.95
CA GLY A 241 19.41 -2.25 12.38
C GLY A 241 18.07 -2.49 13.06
N GLU A 242 17.91 -1.87 14.23
CA GLU A 242 16.68 -1.98 15.05
C GLU A 242 15.48 -1.21 14.45
N TRP A 243 15.70 -0.38 13.45
CA TRP A 243 14.57 0.26 12.74
C TRP A 243 13.73 -0.75 11.97
N LEU A 244 14.35 -1.84 11.48
CA LEU A 244 13.63 -2.89 10.77
C LEU A 244 12.91 -3.83 11.75
N THR A 245 11.59 -3.84 11.67
CA THR A 245 10.75 -4.81 12.37
C THR A 245 10.38 -5.96 11.43
N LEU A 246 10.65 -7.19 11.86
CA LEU A 246 10.22 -8.38 11.15
C LEU A 246 8.84 -8.79 11.65
N LEU A 247 7.89 -8.91 10.73
CA LEU A 247 6.54 -9.36 10.99
C LEU A 247 6.27 -10.64 10.20
N PHE A 248 6.16 -11.77 10.91
CA PHE A 248 5.68 -13.01 10.31
C PHE A 248 4.17 -13.08 10.37
N THR A 249 3.53 -13.23 9.20
CA THR A 249 2.09 -13.36 9.07
C THR A 249 1.64 -14.83 9.18
N GLY A 250 0.36 -15.06 9.44
CA GLY A 250 -0.23 -16.38 9.52
C GLY A 250 -1.11 -16.56 10.75
N ALA A 251 -1.87 -17.65 10.77
CA ALA A 251 -2.82 -17.94 11.83
C ALA A 251 -2.16 -18.02 13.23
N GLY A 252 -2.79 -17.42 14.22
CA GLY A 252 -2.37 -17.51 15.63
C GLY A 252 -1.26 -16.54 16.05
N ARG A 253 -0.87 -15.57 15.22
CA ARG A 253 0.10 -14.54 15.58
C ARG A 253 -0.57 -13.21 15.93
N ASP A 254 -0.11 -12.58 17.00
CA ASP A 254 -0.57 -11.26 17.41
C ASP A 254 0.33 -10.16 16.84
N SER A 255 -0.29 -9.05 16.43
CA SER A 255 0.45 -7.87 15.98
C SER A 255 0.91 -7.03 17.16
N VAL A 256 2.22 -6.78 17.22
CA VAL A 256 2.81 -5.84 18.20
C VAL A 256 2.99 -4.43 17.61
N THR A 257 2.77 -4.27 16.29
CA THR A 257 3.07 -3.01 15.56
C THR A 257 1.82 -2.25 15.14
N GLY A 258 0.62 -2.78 15.41
CA GLY A 258 -0.63 -2.25 14.86
C GLY A 258 -0.99 -2.80 13.48
N VAL A 259 -0.06 -3.46 12.77
CA VAL A 259 -0.33 -4.21 11.54
C VAL A 259 -0.88 -5.59 11.88
N THR A 260 -1.90 -6.06 11.15
CA THR A 260 -2.56 -7.35 11.44
C THR A 260 -1.67 -8.53 11.03
N ALA A 261 -1.15 -9.26 12.01
CA ALA A 261 -0.22 -10.38 11.78
C ALA A 261 -0.89 -11.65 11.24
N THR A 262 -2.22 -11.72 11.25
CA THR A 262 -2.99 -12.87 10.70
C THR A 262 -3.30 -12.72 9.22
N ALA A 263 -3.10 -11.54 8.64
CA ALA A 263 -3.42 -11.27 7.24
C ALA A 263 -2.41 -11.93 6.30
N THR A 264 -2.88 -12.37 5.15
CA THR A 264 -2.10 -12.91 4.02
C THR A 264 -2.43 -12.15 2.75
N GLY A 265 -1.69 -12.39 1.67
CA GLY A 265 -1.93 -11.74 0.39
C GLY A 265 -1.31 -10.35 0.28
N TYR A 266 -0.21 -10.12 0.99
CA TYR A 266 0.59 -8.89 0.87
C TYR A 266 1.43 -8.88 -0.41
N LEU A 267 1.60 -7.69 -1.00
CA LEU A 267 2.50 -7.45 -2.13
C LEU A 267 3.93 -7.93 -1.84
N SER A 268 4.43 -7.74 -0.61
CA SER A 268 5.75 -8.20 -0.19
C SER A 268 5.93 -9.72 -0.34
N HIS A 269 4.92 -10.51 0.03
CA HIS A 269 4.93 -11.97 -0.15
C HIS A 269 4.88 -12.36 -1.62
N TYR A 270 4.04 -11.69 -2.41
CA TYR A 270 3.97 -11.90 -3.86
C TYR A 270 5.32 -11.65 -4.55
N LEU A 271 6.03 -10.58 -4.19
CA LEU A 271 7.37 -10.30 -4.73
C LEU A 271 8.38 -11.38 -4.35
N LEU A 272 8.34 -11.90 -3.11
CA LEU A 272 9.20 -13.00 -2.66
C LEU A 272 8.98 -14.29 -3.46
N THR A 273 7.73 -14.60 -3.78
CA THR A 273 7.37 -15.83 -4.50
C THR A 273 7.60 -15.70 -6.00
N SER A 274 7.26 -14.56 -6.61
CA SER A 274 7.41 -14.31 -8.04
C SER A 274 8.87 -14.12 -8.47
N LEU A 275 9.75 -13.73 -7.54
CA LEU A 275 11.17 -13.46 -7.75
C LEU A 275 12.06 -14.39 -6.91
N ALA A 276 11.70 -15.67 -6.84
CA ALA A 276 12.35 -16.66 -5.96
C ALA A 276 13.86 -16.81 -6.19
N ASP A 277 14.34 -16.60 -7.42
CA ASP A 277 15.75 -16.66 -7.79
C ASP A 277 16.51 -15.33 -7.62
N THR A 278 15.81 -14.29 -7.12
CA THR A 278 16.36 -12.96 -6.91
C THR A 278 16.60 -12.71 -5.42
N ARG A 279 17.72 -12.10 -5.07
CA ARG A 279 17.94 -11.60 -3.70
C ARG A 279 17.06 -10.37 -3.46
N ILE A 280 15.84 -10.58 -3.00
CA ILE A 280 14.90 -9.48 -2.77
C ILE A 280 14.70 -9.20 -1.29
N LEU A 281 14.73 -7.91 -0.91
CA LEU A 281 14.37 -7.38 0.41
C LEU A 281 13.11 -6.53 0.25
N PRO A 282 11.91 -7.12 0.41
CA PRO A 282 10.67 -6.37 0.34
C PRO A 282 10.38 -5.72 1.70
N LEU A 283 10.19 -4.41 1.67
CA LEU A 283 9.96 -3.58 2.85
C LEU A 283 8.66 -2.80 2.68
N VAL A 284 7.91 -2.67 3.77
CA VAL A 284 6.79 -1.75 3.90
C VAL A 284 7.23 -0.56 4.72
N VAL A 285 7.00 0.64 4.20
CA VAL A 285 7.17 1.89 4.92
C VAL A 285 5.79 2.35 5.36
N GLU A 286 5.47 2.18 6.65
CA GLU A 286 4.16 2.49 7.22
C GLU A 286 4.24 3.74 8.09
N CYS A 287 3.73 4.87 7.62
CA CYS A 287 3.75 6.14 8.37
C CYS A 287 2.51 6.30 9.24
N GLY A 288 2.74 6.44 10.54
CA GLY A 288 1.68 6.63 11.51
C GLY A 288 0.92 7.96 11.34
N THR A 289 -0.40 7.88 11.52
CA THR A 289 -1.32 9.02 11.50
C THR A 289 -2.14 9.04 12.81
N TYR A 290 -3.41 8.68 12.74
CA TYR A 290 -4.32 8.68 13.88
C TYR A 290 -4.37 7.31 14.59
N GLU A 291 -5.06 7.26 15.72
CA GLU A 291 -5.28 6.01 16.45
C GLU A 291 -5.99 4.96 15.59
N GLY A 292 -5.60 3.69 15.74
CA GLY A 292 -6.09 2.63 14.87
C GLY A 292 -7.61 2.46 14.88
N GLN A 293 -8.28 2.69 16.01
CA GLN A 293 -9.75 2.63 16.08
C GLN A 293 -10.40 3.79 15.32
N ASP A 294 -9.81 4.98 15.36
CA ASP A 294 -10.28 6.13 14.59
C ASP A 294 -10.08 5.89 13.07
N MET A 295 -8.93 5.36 12.68
CA MET A 295 -8.65 4.99 11.30
C MET A 295 -9.63 3.93 10.79
N HIS A 296 -9.90 2.90 11.58
CA HIS A 296 -10.90 1.88 11.26
C HIS A 296 -12.29 2.49 11.04
N GLN A 297 -12.70 3.43 11.89
CA GLN A 297 -13.98 4.12 11.74
C GLN A 297 -14.04 4.94 10.45
N ARG A 298 -12.96 5.66 10.08
CA ARG A 298 -12.90 6.45 8.83
C ARG A 298 -13.04 5.55 7.60
N VAL A 299 -12.35 4.39 7.58
CA VAL A 299 -12.47 3.42 6.48
C VAL A 299 -13.87 2.79 6.46
N ARG A 300 -14.48 2.53 7.62
CA ARG A 300 -15.86 2.04 7.73
C ARG A 300 -16.88 3.05 7.20
N GLU A 301 -16.70 4.35 7.48
CA GLU A 301 -17.56 5.41 6.93
C GLU A 301 -17.48 5.47 5.39
N ASP A 302 -16.28 5.39 4.81
CA ASP A 302 -16.09 5.34 3.37
C ASP A 302 -16.71 4.08 2.74
N HIS A 303 -16.53 2.94 3.40
CA HIS A 303 -17.14 1.68 2.97
C HIS A 303 -18.67 1.80 2.93
N TRP A 304 -19.27 2.36 3.99
CA TRP A 304 -20.70 2.61 4.05
C TRP A 304 -21.20 3.59 3.00
N LEU A 305 -20.47 4.69 2.82
CA LEU A 305 -20.75 5.68 1.78
C LEU A 305 -20.79 5.03 0.39
N HIS A 306 -19.86 4.13 0.10
CA HIS A 306 -19.79 3.46 -1.19
C HIS A 306 -20.95 2.48 -1.40
N LEU A 307 -21.38 1.76 -0.37
CA LEU A 307 -22.48 0.79 -0.47
C LEU A 307 -23.86 1.47 -0.54
N TYR A 308 -24.08 2.55 0.18
CA TYR A 308 -25.41 3.06 0.46
C TYR A 308 -25.59 4.57 0.27
N GLY A 309 -24.50 5.30 0.06
CA GLY A 309 -24.51 6.74 -0.02
C GLY A 309 -24.23 7.28 -1.42
N ASP A 310 -24.10 8.61 -1.49
CA ASP A 310 -23.67 9.32 -2.67
C ASP A 310 -22.38 10.10 -2.34
N PRO A 311 -21.21 9.70 -2.90
CA PRO A 311 -19.96 10.40 -2.67
C PRO A 311 -19.96 11.87 -3.14
N ALA A 312 -20.84 12.25 -4.08
CA ALA A 312 -20.97 13.62 -4.57
C ALA A 312 -21.82 14.51 -3.65
N SER A 313 -22.59 13.92 -2.74
CA SER A 313 -23.37 14.68 -1.74
C SER A 313 -22.48 15.46 -0.78
N ALA A 314 -23.00 16.51 -0.15
CA ALA A 314 -22.29 17.27 0.87
C ALA A 314 -21.78 16.38 2.03
N GLY A 315 -22.61 15.41 2.47
CA GLY A 315 -22.21 14.42 3.49
C GLY A 315 -21.12 13.49 3.00
N GLY A 316 -21.22 13.02 1.76
CA GLY A 316 -20.21 12.18 1.11
C GLY A 316 -18.86 12.88 1.02
N GLN A 317 -18.84 14.15 0.63
CA GLN A 317 -17.61 14.95 0.56
C GLN A 317 -16.95 15.12 1.94
N VAL A 318 -17.71 15.24 3.02
CA VAL A 318 -17.17 15.31 4.39
C VAL A 318 -16.51 13.98 4.75
N ILE A 319 -17.15 12.84 4.45
CA ILE A 319 -16.56 11.51 4.70
C ILE A 319 -15.25 11.33 3.92
N LYS A 320 -15.22 11.74 2.64
CA LYS A 320 -14.00 11.71 1.82
C LYS A 320 -12.89 12.58 2.41
N GLN A 321 -13.20 13.79 2.85
CA GLN A 321 -12.24 14.68 3.52
C GLN A 321 -11.68 14.05 4.80
N GLN A 322 -12.52 13.42 5.62
CA GLN A 322 -12.11 12.74 6.84
C GLN A 322 -11.22 11.53 6.55
N LEU A 323 -11.52 10.76 5.49
CA LEU A 323 -10.70 9.64 5.07
C LEU A 323 -9.32 10.11 4.57
N VAL A 324 -9.30 11.10 3.69
CA VAL A 324 -8.05 11.68 3.17
C VAL A 324 -7.21 12.23 4.31
N GLU A 325 -7.79 13.03 5.22
CA GLU A 325 -7.11 13.53 6.41
C GLU A 325 -6.56 12.40 7.29
N GLY A 326 -7.28 11.27 7.36
CA GLY A 326 -6.83 10.07 8.07
C GLY A 326 -5.53 9.49 7.51
N PHE A 327 -5.38 9.42 6.19
CA PHE A 327 -4.24 8.78 5.53
C PHE A 327 -3.17 9.75 5.03
N TRP A 328 -3.53 11.00 4.78
CA TRP A 328 -2.65 12.05 4.26
C TRP A 328 -2.96 13.39 4.91
N PRO A 329 -2.63 13.56 6.21
CA PRO A 329 -2.92 14.75 6.99
C PRO A 329 -2.45 16.04 6.30
N GLU A 330 -3.25 17.12 6.44
CA GLU A 330 -2.86 18.43 5.92
C GLU A 330 -1.78 19.11 6.78
N ASP A 331 -1.47 18.53 7.95
CA ASP A 331 -0.47 19.01 8.88
C ASP A 331 0.93 19.09 8.23
N ALA A 332 1.49 20.30 8.19
CA ALA A 332 2.75 20.59 7.52
C ALA A 332 3.94 19.88 8.21
N ASP A 333 3.93 19.80 9.53
CA ASP A 333 5.00 19.15 10.31
C ASP A 333 4.99 17.63 10.05
N TRP A 334 3.78 17.02 9.97
CA TRP A 334 3.64 15.62 9.60
C TRP A 334 4.21 15.36 8.21
N ARG A 335 3.83 16.16 7.20
CA ARG A 335 4.29 16.00 5.81
C ARG A 335 5.79 16.13 5.67
N GLU A 336 6.39 17.13 6.32
CA GLU A 336 7.86 17.31 6.33
C GLU A 336 8.56 16.14 6.99
N LEU A 337 8.08 15.72 8.17
CA LEU A 337 8.68 14.65 8.96
C LEU A 337 8.67 13.31 8.22
N VAL A 338 7.51 12.91 7.67
CA VAL A 338 7.39 11.62 6.95
C VAL A 338 8.18 11.63 5.64
N ALA A 339 8.19 12.74 4.90
CA ALA A 339 8.99 12.88 3.69
C ALA A 339 10.48 12.75 4.02
N PHE A 340 10.99 13.49 5.00
CA PHE A 340 12.38 13.43 5.42
C PHE A 340 12.80 12.02 5.86
N ARG A 341 11.99 11.37 6.69
CA ARG A 341 12.31 10.03 7.20
C ARG A 341 12.26 8.96 6.10
N THR A 342 11.31 9.04 5.21
CA THR A 342 11.21 8.13 4.06
C THR A 342 12.41 8.28 3.13
N GLN A 343 12.88 9.53 2.89
CA GLN A 343 14.11 9.79 2.15
C GLN A 343 15.33 9.13 2.81
N GLN A 344 15.44 9.16 4.14
CA GLN A 344 16.52 8.48 4.85
C GLN A 344 16.47 6.95 4.69
N ILE A 345 15.26 6.36 4.66
CA ILE A 345 15.07 4.94 4.40
C ILE A 345 15.54 4.60 2.98
N PHE A 346 15.13 5.37 1.99
CA PHE A 346 15.52 5.19 0.59
C PHE A 346 17.03 5.31 0.40
N LEU A 347 17.64 6.34 0.98
CA LEU A 347 19.09 6.57 0.88
C LEU A 347 19.92 5.41 1.43
N ARG A 348 19.49 4.80 2.56
CA ARG A 348 20.17 3.62 3.12
C ARG A 348 20.07 2.42 2.19
N GLY A 349 18.88 2.14 1.67
CA GLY A 349 18.66 1.07 0.69
C GLY A 349 19.45 1.28 -0.59
N TRP A 350 19.46 2.52 -1.11
CA TRP A 350 20.22 2.89 -2.31
C TRP A 350 21.73 2.65 -2.15
N ARG A 351 22.30 3.10 -1.02
CA ARG A 351 23.73 2.85 -0.72
C ARG A 351 24.05 1.37 -0.57
N ALA A 352 23.17 0.62 0.10
CA ALA A 352 23.37 -0.82 0.25
C ALA A 352 23.34 -1.58 -1.09
N LEU A 353 22.52 -1.13 -2.05
CA LEU A 353 22.55 -1.66 -3.43
C LEU A 353 23.85 -1.30 -4.14
N ALA A 354 24.34 -0.07 -3.98
CA ALA A 354 25.60 0.37 -4.59
C ALA A 354 26.81 -0.44 -4.09
N ASP A 355 26.82 -0.78 -2.80
CA ASP A 355 27.88 -1.53 -2.13
C ASP A 355 27.77 -3.06 -2.33
N THR A 356 26.70 -3.55 -2.97
CA THR A 356 26.53 -4.99 -3.26
C THR A 356 27.46 -5.39 -4.40
N PRO A 357 28.27 -6.45 -4.24
CA PRO A 357 29.22 -6.93 -5.26
C PRO A 357 28.53 -7.46 -6.53
#